data_4ee32481505ea0cc771a73dc5678d535
#
_entry.id   4ee32481505ea0cc771a73dc5678d535
#
_cell.length_a   1.000
_cell.length_b   1.000
_cell.length_c   1.000
_cell.angle_alpha   90.00
_cell.angle_beta   90.00
_cell.angle_gamma   90.00
#
_symmetry.space_group_name_H-M   'P 1'
#
loop_
_entity.id
_entity.type
_entity.pdbx_description
1 polymer ?
#
loop_
_entity_poly.entity_id
_entity_poly.type
_entity_poly.pdbx_seq_one_letter_code
_entity_poly.pdbx_strand_id
1 'polypeptide(L)'
;MVRGTLDIEAYREKVESAHNIIRKWAHNTPILNSSAINSIVGCEVYFKCENFQKIGAFKMRGAVNAVMSCGITQKEKGFVTHSSGNHAQAVALSSKFAKTNAYIVMPKGAPKIKINAVKGYGAQVYLCENNEASRVETCDNIIRETGANFIHPYDNEKVICGQATCAKEIFEELNEINVIMCPVGGGGLASGTIISTKLYSPKTEVI
;
A
#
# COMPACT_ATOMS: atom_id res chain seq x y z
N MET A 1 5.01 24.10 19.05
CA MET A 1 4.54 22.79 18.57
C MET A 1 5.37 21.72 19.28
N VAL A 2 4.76 20.97 20.20
CA VAL A 2 5.41 19.81 20.82
C VAL A 2 5.49 18.75 19.73
N ARG A 3 6.70 18.44 19.24
CA ARG A 3 6.93 17.25 18.41
C ARG A 3 6.77 16.05 19.33
N GLY A 4 5.58 15.48 19.37
CA GLY A 4 5.39 14.17 20.01
C GLY A 4 6.35 13.19 19.35
N THR A 5 7.22 12.58 20.11
CA THR A 5 8.04 11.46 19.65
C THR A 5 7.09 10.33 19.27
N LEU A 6 7.15 9.91 17.99
CA LEU A 6 6.36 8.77 17.54
C LEU A 6 6.81 7.54 18.34
N ASP A 7 5.88 6.91 19.06
CA ASP A 7 6.15 5.65 19.74
C ASP A 7 6.23 4.53 18.69
N ILE A 8 7.44 4.23 18.27
CA ILE A 8 7.70 3.21 17.25
C ILE A 8 7.33 1.80 17.75
N GLU A 9 7.52 1.50 19.04
CA GLU A 9 7.17 0.18 19.58
C GLU A 9 5.66 -0.09 19.51
N ALA A 10 4.83 0.94 19.62
CA ALA A 10 3.38 0.79 19.44
C ALA A 10 2.98 0.30 18.03
N TYR A 11 3.88 0.40 17.05
CA TYR A 11 3.65 -0.13 15.70
C TYR A 11 4.06 -1.59 15.53
N ARG A 12 4.82 -2.18 16.44
CA ARG A 12 5.30 -3.57 16.32
C ARG A 12 4.15 -4.55 16.11
N GLU A 13 3.19 -4.57 17.02
CA GLU A 13 2.02 -5.46 16.90
C GLU A 13 1.20 -5.18 15.64
N LYS A 14 1.06 -3.92 15.23
CA LYS A 14 0.32 -3.54 14.02
C LYS A 14 1.02 -4.04 12.75
N VAL A 15 2.35 -3.97 12.68
CA VAL A 15 3.14 -4.46 11.55
C VAL A 15 3.13 -5.99 11.50
N GLU A 16 3.25 -6.66 12.65
CA GLU A 16 3.15 -8.13 12.74
C GLU A 16 1.75 -8.62 12.31
N SER A 17 0.70 -7.95 12.79
CA SER A 17 -0.68 -8.25 12.36
C SER A 17 -0.86 -8.05 10.86
N ALA A 18 -0.34 -6.94 10.31
CA ALA A 18 -0.35 -6.67 8.88
C ALA A 18 0.40 -7.75 8.08
N HIS A 19 1.58 -8.17 8.55
CA HIS A 19 2.36 -9.23 7.92
C HIS A 19 1.60 -10.55 7.90
N ASN A 20 0.95 -10.93 9.00
CA ASN A 20 0.12 -12.14 9.08
C ASN A 20 -1.08 -12.13 8.12
N ILE A 21 -1.66 -10.96 7.87
CA ILE A 21 -2.72 -10.77 6.88
C ILE A 21 -2.13 -10.91 5.47
N ILE A 22 -1.05 -10.18 5.19
CA ILE A 22 -0.46 -10.05 3.84
C ILE A 22 0.04 -11.39 3.32
N ARG A 23 0.69 -12.21 4.14
CA ARG A 23 1.16 -13.56 3.76
C ARG A 23 0.09 -14.44 3.12
N LYS A 24 -1.19 -14.21 3.43
CA LYS A 24 -2.31 -15.00 2.90
C LYS A 24 -2.83 -14.50 1.56
N TRP A 25 -2.59 -13.22 1.24
CA TRP A 25 -3.29 -12.55 0.13
C TRP A 25 -2.37 -11.87 -0.88
N ALA A 26 -1.15 -11.57 -0.52
CA ALA A 26 -0.16 -10.96 -1.39
C ALA A 26 1.04 -11.93 -1.59
N HIS A 27 1.94 -11.57 -2.48
CA HIS A 27 3.14 -12.36 -2.70
C HIS A 27 4.24 -11.92 -1.72
N ASN A 28 5.01 -12.87 -1.18
CA ASN A 28 6.36 -12.57 -0.72
C ASN A 28 7.21 -12.42 -1.98
N THR A 29 7.58 -11.18 -2.32
CA THR A 29 8.30 -10.89 -3.56
C THR A 29 9.78 -11.22 -3.39
N PRO A 30 10.46 -11.69 -4.46
CA PRO A 30 11.86 -12.05 -4.35
C PRO A 30 12.75 -10.84 -4.09
N ILE A 31 13.86 -11.10 -3.44
CA ILE A 31 15.00 -10.17 -3.36
C ILE A 31 16.03 -10.63 -4.39
N LEU A 32 16.33 -9.78 -5.35
CA LEU A 32 17.30 -10.06 -6.41
C LEU A 32 18.53 -9.16 -6.25
N ASN A 33 19.65 -9.65 -6.76
CA ASN A 33 20.89 -8.89 -6.81
C ASN A 33 21.52 -9.06 -8.21
N SER A 34 22.46 -8.19 -8.57
CA SER A 34 23.12 -8.21 -9.87
C SER A 34 24.59 -7.89 -9.71
N SER A 35 25.45 -8.87 -10.06
CA SER A 35 26.90 -8.68 -10.04
C SER A 35 27.38 -7.53 -10.93
N ALA A 36 26.71 -7.31 -12.08
CA ALA A 36 27.03 -6.20 -12.96
C ALA A 36 26.75 -4.84 -12.31
N ILE A 37 25.60 -4.70 -11.62
CA ILE A 37 25.25 -3.47 -10.90
C ILE A 37 26.21 -3.28 -9.73
N ASN A 38 26.48 -4.32 -8.94
CA ASN A 38 27.41 -4.28 -7.82
C ASN A 38 28.79 -3.80 -8.25
N SER A 39 29.29 -4.28 -9.39
CA SER A 39 30.59 -3.86 -9.94
C SER A 39 30.58 -2.36 -10.35
N ILE A 40 29.47 -1.83 -10.86
CA ILE A 40 29.35 -0.43 -11.27
C ILE A 40 29.34 0.50 -10.04
N VAL A 41 28.58 0.13 -8.99
CA VAL A 41 28.38 1.00 -7.82
C VAL A 41 29.39 0.77 -6.70
N GLY A 42 30.18 -0.32 -6.75
CA GLY A 42 31.21 -0.66 -5.77
C GLY A 42 30.69 -1.19 -4.43
N CYS A 43 29.42 -1.63 -4.37
CA CYS A 43 28.83 -2.24 -3.18
C CYS A 43 27.77 -3.27 -3.56
N GLU A 44 27.31 -4.06 -2.59
CA GLU A 44 26.20 -5.00 -2.80
C GLU A 44 24.86 -4.27 -2.82
N VAL A 45 24.11 -4.44 -3.91
CA VAL A 45 22.77 -3.87 -4.09
C VAL A 45 21.75 -4.98 -4.24
N TYR A 46 20.70 -4.91 -3.44
CA TYR A 46 19.59 -5.84 -3.42
C TYR A 46 18.29 -5.14 -3.81
N PHE A 47 17.47 -5.79 -4.59
CA PHE A 47 16.21 -5.27 -5.10
C PHE A 47 15.03 -6.08 -4.56
N LYS A 48 14.21 -5.51 -3.67
CA LYS A 48 12.91 -6.09 -3.31
C LYS A 48 11.94 -5.86 -4.45
N CYS A 49 11.66 -6.91 -5.21
CA CYS A 49 11.01 -6.82 -6.53
C CYS A 49 9.47 -6.70 -6.42
N GLU A 50 8.97 -5.57 -5.92
CA GLU A 50 7.53 -5.29 -5.82
C GLU A 50 6.80 -5.16 -7.17
N ASN A 51 7.51 -5.14 -8.29
CA ASN A 51 6.96 -5.31 -9.63
C ASN A 51 6.41 -6.75 -9.86
N PHE A 52 6.83 -7.73 -9.07
CA PHE A 52 6.26 -9.08 -9.07
C PHE A 52 5.11 -9.24 -8.06
N GLN A 53 4.75 -8.19 -7.34
CA GLN A 53 3.61 -8.21 -6.46
C GLN A 53 2.30 -8.30 -7.29
N LYS A 54 1.21 -8.81 -6.69
CA LYS A 54 -0.12 -8.73 -7.30
C LYS A 54 -0.40 -7.29 -7.70
N ILE A 55 -1.07 -7.08 -8.81
CA ILE A 55 -1.28 -5.78 -9.48
C ILE A 55 0.03 -5.09 -9.96
N GLY A 56 1.17 -5.77 -9.86
CA GLY A 56 2.47 -5.24 -10.29
C GLY A 56 3.04 -4.13 -9.41
N ALA A 57 2.63 -4.02 -8.13
CA ALA A 57 3.09 -2.93 -7.27
C ALA A 57 2.88 -3.20 -5.77
N PHE A 58 3.74 -2.60 -4.94
CA PHE A 58 3.70 -2.64 -3.47
C PHE A 58 2.36 -2.20 -2.87
N LYS A 59 1.56 -1.41 -3.59
CA LYS A 59 0.25 -0.92 -3.14
C LYS A 59 -0.69 -2.03 -2.69
N MET A 60 -0.51 -3.24 -3.20
CA MET A 60 -1.27 -4.41 -2.78
C MET A 60 -1.16 -4.67 -1.28
N ARG A 61 0.02 -4.51 -0.69
CA ARG A 61 0.28 -4.74 0.72
C ARG A 61 -0.62 -3.88 1.62
N GLY A 62 -0.55 -2.56 1.42
CA GLY A 62 -1.35 -1.62 2.20
C GLY A 62 -2.85 -1.75 1.98
N ALA A 63 -3.28 -1.96 0.74
CA ALA A 63 -4.69 -2.11 0.43
C ALA A 63 -5.28 -3.40 1.04
N VAL A 64 -4.59 -4.53 0.91
CA VAL A 64 -5.06 -5.79 1.49
C VAL A 64 -5.09 -5.74 3.01
N ASN A 65 -4.10 -5.13 3.64
CA ASN A 65 -4.12 -4.94 5.08
C ASN A 65 -5.31 -4.05 5.51
N ALA A 66 -5.52 -2.92 4.84
CA ALA A 66 -6.60 -2.01 5.17
C ALA A 66 -7.99 -2.66 5.02
N VAL A 67 -8.21 -3.44 3.97
CA VAL A 67 -9.48 -4.13 3.72
C VAL A 67 -9.68 -5.33 4.66
N MET A 68 -8.67 -6.19 4.80
CA MET A 68 -8.81 -7.45 5.54
C MET A 68 -8.88 -7.25 7.05
N SER A 69 -8.23 -6.23 7.60
CA SER A 69 -8.29 -5.88 9.02
C SER A 69 -9.59 -5.21 9.46
N CYS A 70 -10.51 -4.92 8.53
CA CYS A 70 -11.82 -4.38 8.87
C CYS A 70 -12.78 -5.45 9.39
N GLY A 71 -13.66 -5.05 10.30
CA GLY A 71 -14.74 -5.89 10.79
C GLY A 71 -15.83 -6.17 9.74
N ILE A 72 -16.75 -7.07 10.06
CA ILE A 72 -17.83 -7.51 9.16
C ILE A 72 -18.68 -6.32 8.72
N THR A 73 -19.16 -5.50 9.65
CA THR A 73 -20.02 -4.32 9.35
C THR A 73 -19.34 -3.32 8.41
N GLN A 74 -18.01 -3.13 8.52
CA GLN A 74 -17.28 -2.27 7.61
C GLN A 74 -17.20 -2.89 6.20
N LYS A 75 -16.96 -4.19 6.13
CA LYS A 75 -16.91 -4.93 4.85
C LYS A 75 -18.26 -4.94 4.15
N GLU A 76 -19.38 -5.07 4.86
CA GLU A 76 -20.71 -5.02 4.28
C GLU A 76 -21.00 -3.69 3.55
N LYS A 77 -20.49 -2.58 4.07
CA LYS A 77 -20.61 -1.25 3.45
C LYS A 77 -19.70 -1.04 2.24
N GLY A 78 -18.65 -1.84 2.12
CA GLY A 78 -17.66 -1.71 1.07
C GLY A 78 -16.60 -0.65 1.33
N PHE A 79 -15.77 -0.43 0.30
CA PHE A 79 -14.62 0.47 0.38
C PHE A 79 -14.60 1.44 -0.79
N VAL A 80 -14.23 2.68 -0.51
CA VAL A 80 -14.09 3.73 -1.53
C VAL A 80 -12.68 4.32 -1.50
N THR A 81 -12.15 4.66 -2.67
CA THR A 81 -10.89 5.40 -2.81
C THR A 81 -10.88 6.21 -4.09
N HIS A 82 -10.04 7.25 -4.13
CA HIS A 82 -9.73 7.96 -5.37
C HIS A 82 -8.30 7.63 -5.81
N SER A 83 -8.17 7.07 -7.00
CA SER A 83 -6.88 6.82 -7.63
C SER A 83 -7.08 6.35 -9.06
N SER A 84 -6.22 6.78 -9.97
CA SER A 84 -6.19 6.26 -11.35
C SER A 84 -5.06 5.26 -11.60
N GLY A 85 -4.37 4.81 -10.54
CA GLY A 85 -3.18 3.97 -10.66
C GLY A 85 -3.24 2.68 -9.83
N ASN A 86 -2.08 2.32 -9.30
CA ASN A 86 -1.88 1.06 -8.57
C ASN A 86 -2.73 0.94 -7.31
N HIS A 87 -3.02 2.05 -6.61
CA HIS A 87 -3.86 2.00 -5.42
C HIS A 87 -5.32 1.63 -5.74
N ALA A 88 -5.86 2.17 -6.84
CA ALA A 88 -7.19 1.81 -7.34
C ALA A 88 -7.32 0.30 -7.57
N GLN A 89 -6.36 -0.28 -8.30
CA GLN A 89 -6.33 -1.72 -8.58
C GLN A 89 -6.15 -2.55 -7.31
N ALA A 90 -5.29 -2.09 -6.39
CA ALA A 90 -5.05 -2.77 -5.13
C ALA A 90 -6.31 -2.82 -4.24
N VAL A 91 -7.03 -1.71 -4.09
CA VAL A 91 -8.28 -1.67 -3.33
C VAL A 91 -9.35 -2.54 -4.01
N ALA A 92 -9.50 -2.44 -5.34
CA ALA A 92 -10.44 -3.26 -6.10
C ALA A 92 -10.18 -4.78 -5.91
N LEU A 93 -8.92 -5.22 -6.07
CA LEU A 93 -8.56 -6.63 -5.88
C LEU A 93 -8.73 -7.08 -4.42
N SER A 94 -8.34 -6.24 -3.46
CA SER A 94 -8.50 -6.56 -2.02
C SER A 94 -9.97 -6.69 -1.64
N SER A 95 -10.84 -5.83 -2.16
CA SER A 95 -12.30 -5.91 -1.95
C SER A 95 -12.89 -7.16 -2.59
N LYS A 96 -12.42 -7.56 -3.78
CA LYS A 96 -12.79 -8.84 -4.40
C LYS A 96 -12.45 -10.02 -3.50
N PHE A 97 -11.26 -10.05 -2.91
CA PHE A 97 -10.87 -11.10 -1.97
C PHE A 97 -11.74 -11.11 -0.71
N ALA A 98 -12.12 -9.94 -0.21
CA ALA A 98 -13.00 -9.78 0.94
C ALA A 98 -14.49 -10.02 0.60
N LYS A 99 -14.83 -10.29 -0.67
CA LYS A 99 -16.20 -10.44 -1.19
C LYS A 99 -17.09 -9.25 -0.84
N THR A 100 -16.56 -8.04 -1.04
CA THR A 100 -17.24 -6.78 -0.71
C THR A 100 -17.17 -5.81 -1.89
N ASN A 101 -18.00 -4.79 -1.87
CA ASN A 101 -18.03 -3.74 -2.88
C ASN A 101 -16.77 -2.86 -2.84
N ALA A 102 -16.30 -2.45 -4.00
CA ALA A 102 -15.29 -1.42 -4.17
C ALA A 102 -15.81 -0.31 -5.08
N TYR A 103 -15.68 0.91 -4.63
CA TYR A 103 -16.07 2.13 -5.34
C TYR A 103 -14.80 2.93 -5.64
N ILE A 104 -14.45 3.05 -6.91
CA ILE A 104 -13.18 3.66 -7.31
C ILE A 104 -13.45 4.94 -8.08
N VAL A 105 -13.06 6.07 -7.51
CA VAL A 105 -13.17 7.38 -8.14
C VAL A 105 -11.93 7.63 -9.00
N MET A 106 -12.14 7.87 -10.29
CA MET A 106 -11.10 8.07 -11.29
C MET A 106 -11.39 9.34 -12.12
N PRO A 107 -10.37 10.11 -12.53
CA PRO A 107 -10.61 11.25 -13.41
C PRO A 107 -11.09 10.78 -14.79
N LYS A 108 -11.95 11.56 -15.45
CA LYS A 108 -12.47 11.31 -16.82
C LYS A 108 -11.37 11.05 -17.84
N GLY A 109 -10.19 11.67 -17.66
CA GLY A 109 -9.00 11.46 -18.51
C GLY A 109 -8.16 10.22 -18.16
N ALA A 110 -8.59 9.35 -17.25
CA ALA A 110 -7.83 8.14 -16.90
C ALA A 110 -7.72 7.20 -18.12
N PRO A 111 -6.55 6.58 -18.35
CA PRO A 111 -6.36 5.65 -19.46
C PRO A 111 -7.36 4.48 -19.39
N LYS A 112 -7.99 4.16 -20.51
CA LYS A 112 -8.99 3.07 -20.60
C LYS A 112 -8.47 1.73 -20.05
N ILE A 113 -7.19 1.44 -20.27
CA ILE A 113 -6.57 0.21 -19.75
C ILE A 113 -6.64 0.12 -18.22
N LYS A 114 -6.42 1.26 -17.52
CA LYS A 114 -6.49 1.32 -16.06
C LYS A 114 -7.93 1.20 -15.55
N ILE A 115 -8.88 1.85 -16.23
CA ILE A 115 -10.31 1.72 -15.92
C ILE A 115 -10.76 0.27 -16.09
N ASN A 116 -10.38 -0.38 -17.21
CA ASN A 116 -10.73 -1.76 -17.48
C ASN A 116 -10.10 -2.75 -16.48
N ALA A 117 -8.87 -2.50 -16.04
CA ALA A 117 -8.23 -3.32 -15.01
C ALA A 117 -9.00 -3.26 -13.68
N VAL A 118 -9.40 -2.07 -13.24
CA VAL A 118 -10.20 -1.89 -12.01
C VAL A 118 -11.57 -2.57 -12.13
N LYS A 119 -12.26 -2.40 -13.26
CA LYS A 119 -13.54 -3.09 -13.55
C LYS A 119 -13.37 -4.61 -13.61
N GLY A 120 -12.26 -5.11 -14.15
CA GLY A 120 -11.94 -6.55 -14.20
C GLY A 120 -11.79 -7.20 -12.82
N TYR A 121 -11.47 -6.42 -11.79
CA TYR A 121 -11.50 -6.88 -10.40
C TYR A 121 -12.90 -6.81 -9.77
N GLY A 122 -13.92 -6.34 -10.50
CA GLY A 122 -15.31 -6.25 -10.02
C GLY A 122 -15.66 -4.95 -9.33
N ALA A 123 -14.80 -3.94 -9.40
CA ALA A 123 -15.08 -2.64 -8.77
C ALA A 123 -16.00 -1.76 -9.64
N GLN A 124 -16.81 -0.93 -8.98
CA GLN A 124 -17.60 0.12 -9.60
C GLN A 124 -16.72 1.36 -9.78
N VAL A 125 -16.69 1.91 -11.00
CA VAL A 125 -15.88 3.08 -11.33
C VAL A 125 -16.76 4.30 -11.48
N TYR A 126 -16.44 5.35 -10.73
CA TYR A 126 -17.08 6.67 -10.77
C TYR A 126 -16.10 7.66 -11.38
N LEU A 127 -16.53 8.37 -12.40
CA LEU A 127 -15.69 9.35 -13.09
C LEU A 127 -15.93 10.75 -12.51
N CYS A 128 -14.83 11.46 -12.25
CA CYS A 128 -14.84 12.83 -11.74
C CYS A 128 -14.01 13.76 -12.64
N GLU A 129 -14.06 15.06 -12.39
CA GLU A 129 -13.16 16.01 -13.05
C GLU A 129 -11.71 15.79 -12.58
N ASN A 130 -10.74 16.23 -13.40
CA ASN A 130 -9.32 16.03 -13.10
C ASN A 130 -8.77 17.09 -12.13
N ASN A 131 -9.42 17.24 -10.98
CA ASN A 131 -8.98 18.09 -9.87
C ASN A 131 -9.26 17.41 -8.53
N GLU A 132 -8.62 17.90 -7.47
CA GLU A 132 -8.73 17.30 -6.14
C GLU A 132 -10.13 17.47 -5.54
N ALA A 133 -10.71 18.66 -5.68
CA ALA A 133 -12.04 18.96 -5.13
C ALA A 133 -13.11 17.99 -5.65
N SER A 134 -13.15 17.76 -6.97
CA SER A 134 -14.10 16.83 -7.57
C SER A 134 -13.85 15.36 -7.15
N ARG A 135 -12.58 14.97 -6.94
CA ARG A 135 -12.27 13.61 -6.40
C ARG A 135 -12.80 13.42 -4.99
N VAL A 136 -12.58 14.40 -4.11
CA VAL A 136 -13.07 14.39 -2.73
C VAL A 136 -14.58 14.40 -2.70
N GLU A 137 -15.22 15.34 -3.38
CA GLU A 137 -16.66 15.46 -3.46
C GLU A 137 -17.35 14.16 -3.96
N THR A 138 -16.77 13.55 -5.01
CA THR A 138 -17.30 12.28 -5.53
C THR A 138 -17.18 11.15 -4.50
N CYS A 139 -16.05 11.06 -3.78
CA CYS A 139 -15.89 10.10 -2.70
C CYS A 139 -16.89 10.34 -1.57
N ASP A 140 -17.09 11.59 -1.15
CA ASP A 140 -18.00 11.95 -0.07
C ASP A 140 -19.46 11.63 -0.42
N ASN A 141 -19.85 11.83 -1.69
CA ASN A 141 -21.18 11.45 -2.18
C ASN A 141 -21.37 9.92 -2.06
N ILE A 142 -20.41 9.14 -2.52
CA ILE A 142 -20.45 7.66 -2.41
C ILE A 142 -20.53 7.24 -0.93
N ILE A 143 -19.75 7.85 -0.05
CA ILE A 143 -19.77 7.55 1.39
C ILE A 143 -21.15 7.85 1.98
N ARG A 144 -21.76 8.98 1.63
CA ARG A 144 -23.12 9.35 2.11
C ARG A 144 -24.19 8.37 1.65
N GLU A 145 -24.10 7.89 0.42
CA GLU A 145 -25.09 6.97 -0.17
C GLU A 145 -24.91 5.52 0.32
N THR A 146 -23.69 5.06 0.49
CA THR A 146 -23.38 3.63 0.73
C THR A 146 -22.89 3.33 2.13
N GLY A 147 -22.38 4.35 2.83
CA GLY A 147 -21.64 4.18 4.09
C GLY A 147 -20.25 3.56 3.90
N ALA A 148 -19.73 3.48 2.66
CA ALA A 148 -18.45 2.87 2.35
C ALA A 148 -17.28 3.50 3.10
N ASN A 149 -16.29 2.68 3.43
CA ASN A 149 -15.11 3.11 4.18
C ASN A 149 -14.05 3.68 3.23
N PHE A 150 -13.60 4.90 3.47
CA PHE A 150 -12.56 5.52 2.66
C PHE A 150 -11.19 4.93 2.98
N ILE A 151 -10.47 4.49 1.94
CA ILE A 151 -9.07 4.04 2.05
C ILE A 151 -8.19 5.07 1.34
N HIS A 152 -7.50 5.89 2.15
CA HIS A 152 -6.56 6.88 1.62
C HIS A 152 -5.34 6.18 1.00
N PRO A 153 -4.80 6.62 -0.15
CA PRO A 153 -3.74 5.92 -0.87
C PRO A 153 -2.37 5.88 -0.16
N TYR A 154 -2.16 6.65 0.89
CA TYR A 154 -0.90 6.70 1.65
C TYR A 154 -1.05 7.24 3.08
N ASP A 155 -2.00 8.14 3.37
CA ASP A 155 -2.24 8.70 4.71
C ASP A 155 -3.34 7.92 5.42
N ASN A 156 -3.02 6.68 5.76
CA ASN A 156 -3.89 5.76 6.49
C ASN A 156 -3.01 4.76 7.24
N GLU A 157 -3.17 4.66 8.55
CA GLU A 157 -2.34 3.81 9.40
C GLU A 157 -2.30 2.34 8.95
N LYS A 158 -3.44 1.76 8.58
CA LYS A 158 -3.51 0.39 8.10
C LYS A 158 -2.78 0.20 6.77
N VAL A 159 -2.85 1.21 5.89
CA VAL A 159 -2.10 1.21 4.63
C VAL A 159 -0.61 1.31 4.93
N ILE A 160 -0.18 2.22 5.79
CA ILE A 160 1.23 2.39 6.18
C ILE A 160 1.79 1.11 6.80
N CYS A 161 1.09 0.49 7.77
CA CYS A 161 1.50 -0.79 8.37
C CYS A 161 1.58 -1.92 7.33
N GLY A 162 0.69 -1.93 6.35
CA GLY A 162 0.77 -2.87 5.23
C GLY A 162 2.02 -2.64 4.38
N GLN A 163 2.37 -1.39 4.06
CA GLN A 163 3.59 -1.08 3.31
C GLN A 163 4.87 -1.40 4.12
N ALA A 164 4.82 -1.27 5.44
CA ALA A 164 5.91 -1.61 6.34
C ALA A 164 6.40 -3.05 6.18
N THR A 165 5.50 -3.97 5.82
CA THR A 165 5.86 -5.38 5.61
C THR A 165 6.84 -5.61 4.47
N CYS A 166 6.96 -4.67 3.54
CA CYS A 166 7.96 -4.74 2.46
C CYS A 166 9.40 -4.72 3.04
N ALA A 167 9.68 -3.73 3.89
CA ALA A 167 10.99 -3.63 4.55
C ALA A 167 11.16 -4.73 5.62
N LYS A 168 10.08 -5.12 6.34
CA LYS A 168 10.14 -6.25 7.27
C LYS A 168 10.63 -7.53 6.60
N GLU A 169 10.07 -7.89 5.44
CA GLU A 169 10.52 -9.07 4.67
C GLU A 169 11.99 -8.96 4.25
N ILE A 170 12.48 -7.75 3.92
CA ILE A 170 13.89 -7.54 3.62
C ILE A 170 14.76 -7.88 4.84
N PHE A 171 14.39 -7.39 6.04
CA PHE A 171 15.14 -7.65 7.27
C PHE A 171 15.01 -9.09 7.79
N GLU A 172 14.03 -9.86 7.33
CA GLU A 172 13.93 -11.30 7.60
C GLU A 172 14.81 -12.14 6.69
N GLU A 173 15.09 -11.66 5.47
CA GLU A 173 15.87 -12.42 4.47
C GLU A 173 17.34 -12.00 4.41
N LEU A 174 17.66 -10.73 4.71
CA LEU A 174 19.01 -10.18 4.63
C LEU A 174 19.53 -9.73 6.00
N ASN A 175 20.75 -10.10 6.30
CA ASN A 175 21.46 -9.62 7.48
C ASN A 175 22.28 -8.37 7.11
N GLU A 176 22.47 -7.47 8.07
CA GLU A 176 23.40 -6.31 7.99
C GLU A 176 23.20 -5.39 6.78
N ILE A 177 22.03 -4.77 6.69
CA ILE A 177 21.73 -3.75 5.69
C ILE A 177 22.21 -2.39 6.22
N ASN A 178 23.09 -1.71 5.49
CA ASN A 178 23.56 -0.37 5.85
C ASN A 178 22.54 0.71 5.47
N VAL A 179 21.98 0.61 4.26
CA VAL A 179 21.09 1.61 3.68
C VAL A 179 19.90 0.93 3.01
N ILE A 180 18.70 1.45 3.21
CA ILE A 180 17.51 1.08 2.45
C ILE A 180 16.97 2.30 1.72
N MET A 181 16.77 2.18 0.42
CA MET A 181 16.22 3.23 -0.42
C MET A 181 14.81 2.90 -0.84
N CYS A 182 13.90 3.87 -0.78
CA CYS A 182 12.55 3.68 -1.28
C CYS A 182 12.03 4.91 -2.04
N PRO A 183 11.24 4.72 -3.11
CA PRO A 183 10.64 5.83 -3.83
C PRO A 183 9.59 6.54 -2.98
N VAL A 184 9.58 7.88 -3.02
CA VAL A 184 8.66 8.71 -2.26
C VAL A 184 7.69 9.44 -3.20
N GLY A 185 6.40 9.10 -3.09
CA GLY A 185 5.31 9.89 -3.64
C GLY A 185 4.54 10.52 -2.47
N GLY A 186 3.36 9.96 -2.12
CA GLY A 186 2.59 10.41 -0.95
C GLY A 186 3.15 9.95 0.42
N GLY A 187 4.30 9.30 0.47
CA GLY A 187 5.00 8.97 1.71
C GLY A 187 4.62 7.65 2.40
N GLY A 188 3.54 6.97 2.00
CA GLY A 188 3.08 5.78 2.72
C GLY A 188 4.07 4.61 2.74
N LEU A 189 4.82 4.37 1.64
CA LEU A 189 5.89 3.38 1.60
C LEU A 189 7.07 3.82 2.48
N ALA A 190 7.50 5.06 2.34
CA ALA A 190 8.62 5.60 3.12
C ALA A 190 8.32 5.55 4.62
N SER A 191 7.12 5.97 5.05
CA SER A 191 6.69 5.86 6.45
C SER A 191 6.72 4.41 6.95
N GLY A 192 6.18 3.48 6.17
CA GLY A 192 6.22 2.06 6.50
C GLY A 192 7.65 1.51 6.57
N THR A 193 8.51 1.89 5.63
CA THR A 193 9.94 1.52 5.62
C THR A 193 10.64 2.04 6.87
N ILE A 194 10.45 3.30 7.22
CA ILE A 194 11.04 3.90 8.43
C ILE A 194 10.58 3.16 9.69
N ILE A 195 9.29 2.88 9.82
CA ILE A 195 8.74 2.13 10.96
C ILE A 195 9.43 0.76 11.06
N SER A 196 9.44 -0.01 9.99
CA SER A 196 10.07 -1.35 9.99
C SER A 196 11.58 -1.27 10.26
N THR A 197 12.26 -0.30 9.68
CA THR A 197 13.71 -0.12 9.92
C THR A 197 13.98 0.16 11.40
N LYS A 198 13.22 1.04 12.02
CA LYS A 198 13.39 1.34 13.46
C LYS A 198 13.06 0.15 14.34
N LEU A 199 12.10 -0.70 13.95
CA LEU A 199 11.70 -1.89 14.72
C LEU A 199 12.68 -3.06 14.58
N TYR A 200 13.20 -3.31 13.37
CA TYR A 200 13.91 -4.56 13.06
C TYR A 200 15.39 -4.37 12.72
N SER A 201 15.80 -3.20 12.27
CA SER A 201 17.21 -2.88 11.95
C SER A 201 17.54 -1.41 12.22
N PRO A 202 17.55 -0.97 13.50
CA PRO A 202 17.61 0.45 13.86
C PRO A 202 18.92 1.15 13.46
N LYS A 203 19.96 0.40 13.07
CA LYS A 203 21.22 0.93 12.56
C LYS A 203 21.19 1.25 11.07
N THR A 204 20.21 0.68 10.33
CA THR A 204 20.05 0.92 8.90
C THR A 204 19.58 2.36 8.64
N GLU A 205 20.22 3.04 7.71
CA GLU A 205 19.78 4.34 7.22
C GLU A 205 18.64 4.19 6.20
N VAL A 206 17.66 5.10 6.22
CA VAL A 206 16.57 5.14 5.24
C VAL A 206 16.69 6.41 4.41
N ILE A 207 16.76 6.25 3.08
CA ILE A 207 16.89 7.33 2.09
C ILE A 207 15.70 7.31 1.13
#